data_90c47f61779bda5b07339662688bbc5e
#
_entry.id   90c47f61779bda5b07339662688bbc5e
#
_cell.length_a   1.000
_cell.length_b   1.000
_cell.length_c   1.000
_cell.angle_alpha   90.00
_cell.angle_beta   90.00
_cell.angle_gamma   90.00
#
_symmetry.space_group_name_H-M   'P 1'
#
loop_
_entity.id
_entity.type
_entity.pdbx_description
1 polymer ?
#
loop_
_entity_poly.entity_id
_entity_poly.type
_entity_poly.pdbx_seq_one_letter_code
_entity_poly.pdbx_strand_id
1 'polypeptide(L)'
;MPLYEYEHSETSTAPAAAIWPLWADTARWPEWDAGVRSVVVEGPFAVGTSGTMTMAGMPPIPFTLTEVTEGRSFTDETRLPAAHLRFEHELTDIDGGTRITYRVTIDGPDGFGPQVTEDTPDAMRALAKLAEASPSGASPQAGGSATRNPRRAGSRV
;
A
#
# COMPACT_ATOMS: atom_id res chain seq x y z
N MET A 1 -12.78 -18.64 17.59
CA MET A 1 -12.21 -17.31 17.81
C MET A 1 -13.06 -16.29 17.10
N PRO A 2 -13.41 -15.19 17.76
CA PRO A 2 -14.15 -14.15 17.06
C PRO A 2 -13.30 -13.48 16.00
N LEU A 3 -13.92 -13.11 14.91
CA LEU A 3 -13.24 -12.35 13.86
C LEU A 3 -13.15 -10.88 14.28
N TYR A 4 -12.01 -10.31 14.04
CA TYR A 4 -11.82 -8.86 14.18
C TYR A 4 -11.96 -8.25 12.80
N GLU A 5 -12.81 -7.26 12.66
CA GLU A 5 -13.02 -6.55 11.41
C GLU A 5 -12.75 -5.06 11.60
N TYR A 6 -12.07 -4.48 10.64
CA TYR A 6 -11.66 -3.09 10.71
C TYR A 6 -11.75 -2.48 9.32
N GLU A 7 -12.22 -1.25 9.26
CA GLU A 7 -12.25 -0.53 7.99
C GLU A 7 -11.89 0.92 8.25
N HIS A 8 -11.08 1.49 7.36
CA HIS A 8 -10.72 2.90 7.43
C HIS A 8 -10.57 3.45 6.02
N SER A 9 -10.99 4.69 5.83
CA SER A 9 -10.85 5.37 4.54
C SER A 9 -10.21 6.73 4.73
N GLU A 10 -9.42 7.13 3.75
CA GLU A 10 -8.86 8.48 3.67
C GLU A 10 -9.09 8.98 2.25
N THR A 11 -9.11 10.28 2.07
CA THR A 11 -9.23 10.85 0.73
C THR A 11 -7.92 11.53 0.35
N SER A 12 -7.64 11.52 -0.95
CA SER A 12 -6.47 12.19 -1.51
C SER A 12 -6.93 13.01 -2.71
N THR A 13 -6.29 14.14 -2.94
CA THR A 13 -6.55 14.90 -4.15
C THR A 13 -5.85 14.28 -5.36
N ALA A 14 -4.97 13.30 -5.13
CA ALA A 14 -4.26 12.63 -6.20
C ALA A 14 -5.19 11.65 -6.93
N PRO A 15 -4.96 11.43 -8.23
CA PRO A 15 -5.70 10.39 -8.94
C PRO A 15 -5.20 9.01 -8.57
N ALA A 16 -6.01 8.00 -8.82
CA ALA A 16 -5.64 6.62 -8.51
C ALA A 16 -4.32 6.24 -9.20
N ALA A 17 -4.07 6.77 -10.39
CA ALA A 17 -2.83 6.51 -11.12
C ALA A 17 -1.58 6.99 -10.40
N ALA A 18 -1.71 7.94 -9.48
CA ALA A 18 -0.59 8.41 -8.67
C ALA A 18 -0.43 7.58 -7.39
N ILE A 19 -1.50 6.95 -6.92
CA ILE A 19 -1.47 6.16 -5.70
C ILE A 19 -1.02 4.73 -5.97
N TRP A 20 -1.54 4.14 -7.06
CA TRP A 20 -1.26 2.73 -7.35
C TRP A 20 0.23 2.37 -7.38
N PRO A 21 1.11 3.19 -8.00
CA PRO A 21 2.54 2.85 -8.00
C PRO A 21 3.15 2.77 -6.60
N LEU A 22 2.59 3.50 -5.64
CA LEU A 22 3.08 3.46 -4.26
C LEU A 22 2.75 2.13 -3.59
N TRP A 23 1.71 1.46 -4.05
CA TRP A 23 1.37 0.12 -3.60
C TRP A 23 2.11 -0.95 -4.40
N ALA A 24 2.11 -0.83 -5.72
CA ALA A 24 2.66 -1.86 -6.59
C ALA A 24 4.18 -1.97 -6.49
N ASP A 25 4.85 -0.87 -6.18
CA ASP A 25 6.29 -0.88 -5.93
C ASP A 25 6.51 -1.07 -4.44
N THR A 26 6.61 -2.33 -4.01
CA THR A 26 6.69 -2.65 -2.59
C THR A 26 7.93 -2.09 -1.91
N ALA A 27 8.97 -1.77 -2.68
CA ALA A 27 10.17 -1.15 -2.12
C ALA A 27 9.87 0.25 -1.57
N ARG A 28 8.75 0.83 -1.97
CA ARG A 28 8.36 2.17 -1.52
C ARG A 28 7.45 2.17 -0.29
N TRP A 29 7.03 1.01 0.19
CA TRP A 29 6.15 0.96 1.36
C TRP A 29 6.70 1.68 2.57
N PRO A 30 8.01 1.62 2.86
CA PRO A 30 8.55 2.41 4.00
C PRO A 30 8.36 3.92 3.87
N GLU A 31 8.10 4.43 2.67
CA GLU A 31 7.92 5.87 2.46
C GLU A 31 6.62 6.37 3.06
N TRP A 32 5.61 5.51 3.17
CA TRP A 32 4.31 5.92 3.70
C TRP A 32 3.86 5.08 4.90
N ASP A 33 4.59 4.04 5.26
CA ASP A 33 4.27 3.25 6.45
C ASP A 33 5.52 3.19 7.33
N ALA A 34 5.50 4.00 8.38
CA ALA A 34 6.66 4.18 9.24
C ALA A 34 7.08 2.91 9.97
N GLY A 35 6.15 1.96 10.16
CA GLY A 35 6.47 0.70 10.82
C GLY A 35 7.17 -0.30 9.93
N VAL A 36 7.14 -0.10 8.62
CA VAL A 36 7.71 -1.05 7.67
C VAL A 36 9.15 -0.67 7.36
N ARG A 37 10.06 -1.63 7.50
CA ARG A 37 11.47 -1.43 7.14
C ARG A 37 11.75 -1.83 5.71
N SER A 38 11.18 -2.96 5.27
CA SER A 38 11.38 -3.42 3.90
C SER A 38 10.29 -4.40 3.52
N VAL A 39 10.03 -4.49 2.21
CA VAL A 39 9.12 -5.48 1.65
C VAL A 39 9.80 -6.05 0.42
N VAL A 40 9.88 -7.38 0.36
CA VAL A 40 10.47 -8.08 -0.79
C VAL A 40 9.41 -9.02 -1.34
N VAL A 41 9.16 -8.94 -2.64
CA VAL A 41 8.23 -9.87 -3.32
C VAL A 41 9.02 -10.75 -4.26
N GLU A 42 8.53 -11.98 -4.45
CA GLU A 42 9.25 -12.99 -5.23
C GLU A 42 8.69 -13.11 -6.64
N GLY A 43 8.31 -11.98 -7.21
CA GLY A 43 7.77 -11.96 -8.55
C GLY A 43 7.02 -10.65 -8.81
N PRO A 44 6.22 -10.61 -9.86
CA PRO A 44 5.45 -9.41 -10.17
C PRO A 44 4.35 -9.17 -9.12
N PHE A 45 3.86 -7.95 -9.06
CA PHE A 45 2.77 -7.61 -8.15
C PHE A 45 1.47 -8.14 -8.76
N ALA A 46 1.23 -9.43 -8.56
CA ALA A 46 0.13 -10.16 -9.19
C ALA A 46 -0.34 -11.29 -8.29
N VAL A 47 -1.53 -11.79 -8.58
CA VAL A 47 -2.13 -12.89 -7.80
C VAL A 47 -1.18 -14.07 -7.75
N GLY A 48 -0.98 -14.61 -6.55
CA GLY A 48 -0.14 -15.77 -6.32
C GLY A 48 1.29 -15.44 -5.91
N THR A 49 1.71 -14.19 -6.06
CA THR A 49 3.06 -13.80 -5.68
C THR A 49 3.15 -13.70 -4.16
N SER A 50 4.21 -14.30 -3.62
CA SER A 50 4.49 -14.24 -2.19
C SER A 50 5.56 -13.20 -1.91
N GLY A 51 5.55 -12.68 -0.69
CA GLY A 51 6.54 -11.72 -0.26
C GLY A 51 6.79 -11.82 1.23
N THR A 52 7.70 -10.99 1.69
CA THR A 52 8.07 -10.90 3.10
C THR A 52 8.17 -9.45 3.50
N MET A 53 7.51 -9.12 4.59
CA MET A 53 7.55 -7.77 5.15
C MET A 53 8.38 -7.80 6.43
N THR A 54 9.31 -6.86 6.54
CA THR A 54 10.12 -6.71 7.75
C THR A 54 9.68 -5.43 8.44
N MET A 55 9.24 -5.58 9.69
CA MET A 55 8.83 -4.44 10.52
C MET A 55 9.80 -4.28 11.67
N ALA A 56 9.89 -3.04 12.18
CA ALA A 56 10.81 -2.75 13.27
C ALA A 56 10.48 -3.61 14.49
N GLY A 57 11.50 -4.32 15.01
CA GLY A 57 11.34 -5.09 16.25
C GLY A 57 10.54 -6.37 16.11
N MET A 58 10.29 -6.84 14.90
CA MET A 58 9.50 -8.04 14.67
C MET A 58 10.20 -9.00 13.73
N PRO A 59 9.92 -10.31 13.85
CA PRO A 59 10.41 -11.27 12.85
C PRO A 59 9.78 -10.98 11.49
N PRO A 60 10.42 -11.43 10.40
CA PRO A 60 9.83 -11.25 9.06
C PRO A 60 8.44 -11.87 8.97
N ILE A 61 7.54 -11.18 8.26
CA ILE A 61 6.15 -11.60 8.13
C ILE A 61 5.89 -11.98 6.68
N PRO A 62 5.54 -13.25 6.41
CA PRO A 62 5.24 -13.67 5.04
C PRO A 62 3.83 -13.22 4.65
N PHE A 63 3.64 -12.97 3.36
CA PHE A 63 2.30 -12.70 2.84
C PHE A 63 2.19 -13.20 1.41
N THR A 64 0.97 -13.35 0.93
CA THR A 64 0.69 -13.75 -0.44
C THR A 64 -0.36 -12.82 -1.00
N LEU A 65 -0.15 -12.36 -2.24
CA LEU A 65 -1.14 -11.56 -2.93
C LEU A 65 -2.23 -12.50 -3.43
N THR A 66 -3.45 -12.32 -2.94
CA THR A 66 -4.57 -13.20 -3.28
C THR A 66 -5.52 -12.58 -4.30
N GLU A 67 -5.50 -11.25 -4.44
CA GLU A 67 -6.28 -10.54 -5.46
C GLU A 67 -5.50 -9.31 -5.89
N VAL A 68 -5.47 -9.03 -7.17
CA VAL A 68 -4.86 -7.81 -7.71
C VAL A 68 -5.68 -7.37 -8.91
N THR A 69 -6.19 -6.15 -8.87
CA THR A 69 -6.81 -5.49 -10.02
C THR A 69 -6.00 -4.23 -10.24
N GLU A 70 -5.16 -4.26 -11.25
CA GLU A 70 -4.20 -3.19 -11.50
C GLU A 70 -4.87 -1.82 -11.54
N GLY A 71 -4.30 -0.89 -10.80
CA GLY A 71 -4.82 0.47 -10.73
C GLY A 71 -6.02 0.65 -9.80
N ARG A 72 -6.52 -0.42 -9.19
CA ARG A 72 -7.74 -0.35 -8.38
C ARG A 72 -7.62 -0.94 -7.00
N SER A 73 -7.16 -2.17 -6.89
CA SER A 73 -7.23 -2.87 -5.62
C SER A 73 -6.25 -4.02 -5.54
N PHE A 74 -5.89 -4.38 -4.32
CA PHE A 74 -5.19 -5.63 -4.08
C PHE A 74 -5.50 -6.13 -2.68
N THR A 75 -5.35 -7.44 -2.52
CA THR A 75 -5.54 -8.11 -1.23
C THR A 75 -4.34 -8.97 -0.97
N ASP A 76 -3.82 -8.92 0.25
CA ASP A 76 -2.79 -9.84 0.69
C ASP A 76 -3.24 -10.56 1.96
N GLU A 77 -2.72 -11.74 2.15
CA GLU A 77 -3.06 -12.58 3.30
C GLU A 77 -1.80 -13.12 3.95
N THR A 78 -1.84 -13.18 5.27
CA THR A 78 -0.76 -13.72 6.08
C THR A 78 -1.33 -14.82 6.96
N ARG A 79 -0.72 -16.01 6.89
CA ARG A 79 -1.10 -17.13 7.72
C ARG A 79 0.01 -17.40 8.72
N LEU A 80 -0.31 -17.20 9.99
CA LEU A 80 0.60 -17.46 11.10
C LEU A 80 0.04 -18.66 11.88
N PRO A 81 0.85 -19.33 12.71
CA PRO A 81 0.34 -20.47 13.48
C PRO A 81 -0.88 -20.14 14.31
N ALA A 82 -0.98 -18.92 14.84
CA ALA A 82 -2.06 -18.54 15.73
C ALA A 82 -3.05 -17.55 15.11
N ALA A 83 -2.87 -17.14 13.86
CA ALA A 83 -3.72 -16.10 13.29
C ALA A 83 -3.72 -16.13 11.76
N HIS A 84 -4.84 -15.70 11.19
CA HIS A 84 -4.95 -15.51 9.74
C HIS A 84 -5.40 -14.07 9.53
N LEU A 85 -4.62 -13.33 8.73
CA LEU A 85 -4.86 -11.92 8.47
C LEU A 85 -5.12 -11.70 6.99
N ARG A 86 -6.15 -10.90 6.69
CA ARG A 86 -6.49 -10.55 5.32
C ARG A 86 -6.59 -9.03 5.24
N PHE A 87 -5.80 -8.45 4.33
CA PHE A 87 -5.76 -6.99 4.15
C PHE A 87 -6.24 -6.65 2.76
N GLU A 88 -7.35 -5.92 2.66
CA GLU A 88 -7.91 -5.48 1.38
C GLU A 88 -7.65 -3.99 1.21
N HIS A 89 -7.22 -3.61 0.02
CA HIS A 89 -6.87 -2.22 -0.30
C HIS A 89 -7.59 -1.83 -1.57
N GLU A 90 -8.30 -0.72 -1.55
CA GLU A 90 -9.15 -0.33 -2.68
C GLU A 90 -9.06 1.17 -2.95
N LEU A 91 -9.05 1.53 -4.25
CA LEU A 91 -9.09 2.92 -4.70
C LEU A 91 -10.41 3.17 -5.39
N THR A 92 -11.12 4.21 -4.97
CA THR A 92 -12.40 4.61 -5.57
C THR A 92 -12.29 6.05 -6.03
N ASP A 93 -12.64 6.30 -7.30
CA ASP A 93 -12.62 7.66 -7.82
C ASP A 93 -13.73 8.48 -7.15
N ILE A 94 -13.37 9.69 -6.73
CA ILE A 94 -14.34 10.65 -6.17
C ILE A 94 -14.12 11.99 -6.87
N ASP A 95 -15.02 12.92 -6.64
CA ASP A 95 -14.85 14.27 -7.18
C ASP A 95 -13.58 14.86 -6.56
N GLY A 96 -12.64 15.27 -7.41
CA GLY A 96 -11.43 15.94 -6.95
C GLY A 96 -10.32 15.00 -6.49
N GLY A 97 -10.46 13.69 -6.68
CA GLY A 97 -9.38 12.80 -6.25
C GLY A 97 -9.79 11.36 -6.09
N THR A 98 -9.30 10.74 -5.03
CA THR A 98 -9.47 9.30 -4.79
C THR A 98 -9.77 9.04 -3.33
N ARG A 99 -10.67 8.09 -3.07
CA ARG A 99 -10.84 7.53 -1.73
C ARG A 99 -10.03 6.25 -1.64
N ILE A 100 -9.24 6.17 -0.58
CA ILE A 100 -8.41 5.00 -0.29
C ILE A 100 -9.09 4.25 0.85
N THR A 101 -9.40 2.98 0.66
CA THR A 101 -10.10 2.19 1.68
C THR A 101 -9.29 0.95 2.02
N TYR A 102 -9.11 0.70 3.31
CA TYR A 102 -8.50 -0.52 3.82
C TYR A 102 -9.55 -1.28 4.61
N ARG A 103 -9.66 -2.59 4.34
CA ARG A 103 -10.48 -3.49 5.15
C ARG A 103 -9.58 -4.59 5.65
N VAL A 104 -9.61 -4.83 6.96
CA VAL A 104 -8.75 -5.82 7.59
C VAL A 104 -9.62 -6.82 8.33
N THR A 105 -9.38 -8.10 8.09
CA THR A 105 -10.07 -9.18 8.78
C THR A 105 -9.02 -10.04 9.44
N ILE A 106 -9.15 -10.26 10.74
CA ILE A 106 -8.18 -11.04 11.50
C ILE A 106 -8.89 -12.10 12.33
N ASP A 107 -8.49 -13.36 12.12
CA ASP A 107 -8.91 -14.47 12.93
C ASP A 107 -7.72 -14.82 13.81
N GLY A 108 -7.78 -14.44 15.08
CA GLY A 108 -6.63 -14.61 15.97
C GLY A 108 -6.97 -14.31 17.41
N PRO A 109 -5.96 -14.22 18.27
CA PRO A 109 -6.19 -13.99 19.70
C PRO A 109 -6.82 -12.62 19.97
N ASP A 110 -7.56 -12.53 21.07
CA ASP A 110 -8.15 -11.27 21.50
C ASP A 110 -7.04 -10.21 21.68
N GLY A 111 -7.34 -8.99 21.25
CA GLY A 111 -6.39 -7.87 21.37
C GLY A 111 -5.38 -7.77 20.26
N PHE A 112 -5.20 -8.83 19.47
CA PHE A 112 -4.22 -8.82 18.38
C PHE A 112 -4.66 -7.89 17.26
N GLY A 113 -5.97 -7.92 16.91
CA GLY A 113 -6.50 -7.07 15.85
C GLY A 113 -6.24 -5.59 16.06
N PRO A 114 -6.63 -5.03 17.21
CA PRO A 114 -6.38 -3.62 17.47
C PRO A 114 -4.90 -3.23 17.39
N GLN A 115 -3.99 -4.14 17.83
CA GLN A 115 -2.57 -3.89 17.71
C GLN A 115 -2.13 -3.77 16.25
N VAL A 116 -2.64 -4.67 15.41
CA VAL A 116 -2.26 -4.71 14.00
C VAL A 116 -2.73 -3.45 13.26
N THR A 117 -3.90 -2.93 13.61
CA THR A 117 -4.48 -1.81 12.88
C THR A 117 -4.22 -0.45 13.52
N GLU A 118 -3.48 -0.42 14.62
CA GLU A 118 -3.27 0.79 15.39
C GLU A 118 -2.73 1.95 14.55
N ASP A 119 -1.77 1.68 13.67
CA ASP A 119 -1.12 2.71 12.87
C ASP A 119 -1.70 2.86 11.48
N THR A 120 -2.75 2.12 11.15
CA THR A 120 -3.35 2.16 9.81
C THR A 120 -3.78 3.56 9.38
N PRO A 121 -4.49 4.35 10.21
CA PRO A 121 -4.87 5.69 9.76
C PRO A 121 -3.69 6.58 9.43
N ASP A 122 -2.61 6.50 10.21
CA ASP A 122 -1.42 7.31 9.95
C ASP A 122 -0.75 6.92 8.64
N ALA A 123 -0.63 5.62 8.38
CA ALA A 123 -0.05 5.14 7.14
C ALA A 123 -0.89 5.57 5.94
N MET A 124 -2.21 5.50 6.06
CA MET A 124 -3.10 5.89 4.97
C MET A 124 -3.03 7.38 4.68
N ARG A 125 -2.94 8.21 5.73
CA ARG A 125 -2.78 9.65 5.55
C ARG A 125 -1.45 9.98 4.89
N ALA A 126 -0.38 9.28 5.28
CA ALA A 126 0.93 9.47 4.68
C ALA A 126 0.92 9.07 3.21
N LEU A 127 0.26 7.96 2.88
CA LEU A 127 0.12 7.51 1.51
C LEU A 127 -0.61 8.56 0.66
N ALA A 128 -1.73 9.08 1.17
CA ALA A 128 -2.51 10.09 0.47
C ALA A 128 -1.67 11.33 0.17
N LYS A 129 -0.90 11.79 1.16
CA LYS A 129 -0.09 12.99 1.00
C LYS A 129 1.10 12.76 0.07
N LEU A 130 1.72 11.59 0.15
CA LEU A 130 2.84 11.27 -0.71
C LEU A 130 2.40 11.26 -2.18
N ALA A 131 1.22 10.72 -2.45
CA ALA A 131 0.68 10.70 -3.80
C ALA A 131 0.39 12.10 -4.31
N GLU A 132 -0.06 12.99 -3.43
CA GLU A 132 -0.35 14.38 -3.80
C GLU A 132 0.92 15.15 -4.13
N ALA A 133 2.01 14.80 -3.47
CA ALA A 133 3.29 15.47 -3.70
C ALA A 133 3.98 14.97 -4.97
N SER A 134 3.54 13.83 -5.52
CA SER A 134 4.13 13.24 -6.73
C SER A 134 3.07 13.16 -7.80
N PRO A 135 2.63 14.30 -8.30
CA PRO A 135 1.53 14.28 -9.25
C PRO A 135 1.95 13.65 -10.53
N SER A 136 2.19 12.88 -10.83
CA SER A 136 2.44 12.38 -11.91
C SER A 136 2.19 11.71 -12.53
N GLY A 137 2.32 11.76 -11.73
CA GLY A 137 2.48 11.26 -12.39
C GLY A 137 2.22 11.95 -13.39
N ALA A 138 2.14 12.49 -13.43
CA ALA A 138 1.84 13.22 -14.38
C ALA A 138 2.67 13.31 -15.41
N SER A 139 2.87 13.14 -15.12
CA SER A 139 3.40 12.94 -15.72
C SER A 139 4.10 13.00 -16.48
N PRO A 140 4.33 13.11 -16.78
CA PRO A 140 5.09 13.12 -17.26
C PRO A 140 5.42 13.40 -18.10
N GLN A 141 5.18 13.78 -17.93
CA GLN A 141 5.35 13.85 -18.44
C GLN A 141 5.70 14.00 -19.15
N ALA A 142 5.47 14.44 -19.33
CA ALA A 142 5.64 14.44 -19.81
C ALA A 142 6.22 14.78 -20.36
N GLY A 143 6.27 15.21 -20.37
CA GLY A 143 6.66 15.32 -20.72
C GLY A 143 7.39 15.88 -21.08
N GLY A 144 7.37 16.25 -21.12
CA GLY A 144 7.86 16.50 -21.28
C GLY A 144 8.66 17.09 -21.54
N SER A 145 8.58 17.51 -21.62
CA SER A 145 9.11 17.75 -21.65
C SER A 145 9.93 17.95 -21.63
N ALA A 146 10.03 18.24 -21.72
CA ALA A 146 10.51 18.11 -21.51
C ALA A 146 11.38 18.21 -21.46
N THR A 147 11.47 18.71 -21.61
CA THR A 147 12.00 18.43 -21.39
C THR A 147 12.79 18.43 -21.10
N ARG A 148 12.96 18.70 -21.09
CA ARG A 148 13.44 18.40 -20.57
C ARG A 148 14.29 18.01 -20.27
N ASN A 149 14.51 18.28 -20.23
CA ASN A 149 15.13 17.64 -19.69
C ASN A 149 15.87 17.06 -19.37
N PRO A 150 16.35 17.22 -19.74
CA PRO A 150 16.99 16.32 -19.25
C PRO A 150 17.84 16.19 -18.51
N ARG A 151 17.72 16.56 -18.06
CA ARG A 151 18.29 16.22 -17.05
C ARG A 151 18.25 15.84 -16.16
N ARG A 152 17.93 16.07 -16.09
CA ARG A 152 17.70 15.53 -15.15
C ARG A 152 17.74 14.58 -14.82
N ALA A 153 17.63 14.70 -15.07
CA ALA A 153 17.46 13.59 -14.51
C ALA A 153 17.70 12.89 -13.99
N GLY A 154 17.75 12.96 -13.95
CA GLY A 154 17.71 12.01 -13.20
C GLY A 154 17.74 11.58 -12.56
N SER A 155 17.71 11.93 -12.45
CA SER A 155 17.53 11.26 -11.64
C SER A 155 17.19 10.71 -11.17
N ARG A 156 17.07 10.81 -11.11
CA ARG A 156 16.53 10.04 -10.49
C ARG A 156 16.20 9.33 -10.42
N VAL A 157 16.16 9.50 -10.44
CA VAL A 157 15.67 8.53 -10.04
C VAL A 157 15.29 8.23 -10.07
#